data_52408bb94782199dff925aa37a78a56e
#
_entry.id   52408bb94782199dff925aa37a78a56e
#
_cell.length_a   1.000
_cell.length_b   1.000
_cell.length_c   1.000
_cell.angle_alpha   90.00
_cell.angle_beta   90.00
_cell.angle_gamma   90.00
#
_symmetry.space_group_name_H-M   'P 1'
#
loop_
_entity.id
_entity.type
_entity.pdbx_description
1 polymer ?
#
loop_
_entity_poly.entity_id
_entity_poly.type
_entity_poly.pdbx_seq_one_letter_code
_entity_poly.pdbx_strand_id
1 'polypeptide(L)'
;MRVVWATDIHLNFLGFEGRDVFFSSVRAQQPDVVFVTGDIAEAPSLTLLLHEMHQAIQVPLYFVLGNHDFYYGSISPDRASLKHWSHAQPGLTYLSTSGLVELTPTTALVGHDGWGDGRYGNYHLSPVRLSDQELIADFQDLDREAVLRKLRALGDEAACYLRDRLDEALSSYQRVICLTHVPPFKEACWYQGKMGNDDWLPYFACQAVGEVLLNVSRERPGGHIIVLCGHTHHAGVVQLRPNLRVITGSAEYGAPCIQESFDLEELFTQARLVEGREGEGGLSVVTDASGRQPGPAK
;
A
#
# COMPACT_ATOMS: atom_id res chain seq x y z
N MET A 1 19.78 -5.36 5.59
CA MET A 1 19.26 -4.39 4.60
C MET A 1 18.29 -3.47 5.31
N ARG A 2 18.61 -2.17 5.32
CA ARG A 2 17.74 -1.15 5.94
C ARG A 2 16.73 -0.64 4.93
N VAL A 3 15.46 -0.75 5.28
CA VAL A 3 14.33 -0.28 4.48
C VAL A 3 13.71 0.93 5.16
N VAL A 4 13.39 1.97 4.41
CA VAL A 4 12.48 3.04 4.84
C VAL A 4 11.18 2.89 4.08
N TRP A 5 10.06 2.88 4.79
CA TRP A 5 8.73 2.81 4.23
C TRP A 5 7.96 4.11 4.48
N ALA A 6 7.30 4.59 3.42
CA ALA A 6 6.38 5.72 3.43
C ALA A 6 5.11 5.37 2.63
N THR A 7 4.01 6.05 2.91
CA THR A 7 2.74 5.94 2.21
C THR A 7 2.02 7.28 2.23
N ASP A 8 1.14 7.51 1.26
CA ASP A 8 0.25 8.68 1.22
C ASP A 8 1.02 10.00 1.44
N ILE A 9 2.17 10.11 0.76
CA ILE A 9 3.11 11.22 0.98
C ILE A 9 2.67 12.52 0.30
N HIS A 10 1.77 12.45 -0.66
CA HIS A 10 1.10 13.59 -1.31
C HIS A 10 2.03 14.78 -1.58
N LEU A 11 3.15 14.54 -2.26
CA LEU A 11 4.21 15.53 -2.52
C LEU A 11 3.72 16.79 -3.26
N ASN A 12 2.61 16.67 -4.01
CA ASN A 12 1.96 17.78 -4.70
C ASN A 12 1.37 18.84 -3.76
N PHE A 13 1.09 18.51 -2.50
CA PHE A 13 0.64 19.48 -1.48
C PHE A 13 1.78 20.25 -0.82
N LEU A 14 3.04 19.95 -1.18
CA LEU A 14 4.21 20.57 -0.61
C LEU A 14 4.92 21.50 -1.59
N GLY A 15 5.40 22.63 -1.10
CA GLY A 15 6.42 23.42 -1.79
C GLY A 15 7.77 22.74 -1.76
N PHE A 16 8.73 23.27 -2.54
CA PHE A 16 10.09 22.71 -2.65
C PHE A 16 10.76 22.48 -1.28
N GLU A 17 10.69 23.47 -0.38
CA GLU A 17 11.31 23.37 0.96
C GLU A 17 10.71 22.21 1.79
N GLY A 18 9.37 22.05 1.76
CA GLY A 18 8.70 20.96 2.48
C GLY A 18 9.10 19.59 1.95
N ARG A 19 9.23 19.45 0.63
CA ARG A 19 9.71 18.20 0.02
C ARG A 19 11.18 17.92 0.38
N ASP A 20 12.05 18.92 0.35
CA ASP A 20 13.46 18.75 0.73
C ASP A 20 13.62 18.34 2.20
N VAL A 21 12.81 18.89 3.10
CA VAL A 21 12.76 18.46 4.51
C VAL A 21 12.37 16.99 4.63
N PHE A 22 11.33 16.56 3.92
CA PHE A 22 10.92 15.15 3.91
C PHE A 22 12.01 14.24 3.33
N PHE A 23 12.57 14.56 2.17
CA PHE A 23 13.64 13.78 1.56
C PHE A 23 14.89 13.72 2.44
N SER A 24 15.21 14.81 3.13
CA SER A 24 16.32 14.85 4.11
C SER A 24 16.04 13.94 5.30
N SER A 25 14.80 13.84 5.77
CA SER A 25 14.41 12.93 6.85
C SER A 25 14.58 11.46 6.44
N VAL A 26 14.26 11.12 5.18
CA VAL A 26 14.47 9.78 4.61
C VAL A 26 15.98 9.48 4.52
N ARG A 27 16.78 10.39 3.98
CA ARG A 27 18.25 10.22 3.91
C ARG A 27 18.89 10.02 5.29
N ALA A 28 18.39 10.73 6.30
CA ALA A 28 18.92 10.63 7.67
C ALA A 28 18.76 9.23 8.28
N GLN A 29 17.82 8.41 7.76
CA GLN A 29 17.66 7.01 8.15
C GLN A 29 18.74 6.10 7.52
N GLN A 30 19.49 6.56 6.56
CA GLN A 30 20.51 5.79 5.82
C GLN A 30 19.93 4.50 5.21
N PRO A 31 18.83 4.58 4.41
CA PRO A 31 18.23 3.41 3.81
C PRO A 31 19.13 2.79 2.73
N ASP A 32 19.05 1.46 2.59
CA ASP A 32 19.53 0.75 1.40
C ASP A 32 18.49 0.82 0.27
N VAL A 33 17.20 0.85 0.63
CA VAL A 33 16.06 0.94 -0.28
C VAL A 33 14.89 1.69 0.36
N VAL A 34 14.02 2.29 -0.48
CA VAL A 34 12.79 2.95 -0.03
C VAL A 34 11.58 2.27 -0.66
N PHE A 35 10.54 2.04 0.16
CA PHE A 35 9.22 1.57 -0.30
C PHE A 35 8.21 2.71 -0.19
N VAL A 36 7.37 2.87 -1.23
CA VAL A 36 6.25 3.82 -1.22
C VAL A 36 4.96 3.12 -1.64
N THR A 37 3.99 3.11 -0.76
CA THR A 37 2.72 2.39 -0.97
C THR A 37 1.59 3.28 -1.46
N GLY A 38 1.88 4.11 -2.48
CA GLY A 38 0.88 4.90 -3.22
C GLY A 38 0.58 6.27 -2.63
N ASP A 39 -0.31 6.98 -3.31
CA ASP A 39 -0.68 8.37 -3.05
C ASP A 39 0.55 9.28 -2.95
N ILE A 40 1.39 9.18 -3.97
CA ILE A 40 2.66 9.91 -4.07
C ILE A 40 2.40 11.35 -4.48
N ALA A 41 1.50 11.54 -5.47
CA ALA A 41 1.16 12.85 -6.03
C ALA A 41 -0.19 12.79 -6.77
N GLU A 42 -0.37 13.67 -7.78
CA GLU A 42 -1.44 13.61 -8.77
C GLU A 42 -0.83 13.36 -10.16
N ALA A 43 -1.58 12.73 -11.07
CA ALA A 43 -1.08 12.28 -12.37
C ALA A 43 -0.23 13.32 -13.13
N PRO A 44 -0.62 14.61 -13.22
CA PRO A 44 0.17 15.60 -13.95
C PRO A 44 1.57 15.88 -13.38
N SER A 45 1.79 15.61 -12.09
CA SER A 45 3.05 15.90 -11.40
C SER A 45 3.83 14.64 -10.96
N LEU A 46 3.21 13.46 -11.06
CA LEU A 46 3.71 12.20 -10.50
C LEU A 46 5.15 11.87 -10.93
N THR A 47 5.42 11.82 -12.23
CA THR A 47 6.76 11.46 -12.73
C THR A 47 7.82 12.47 -12.36
N LEU A 48 7.47 13.77 -12.33
CA LEU A 48 8.39 14.83 -11.91
C LEU A 48 8.76 14.67 -10.44
N LEU A 49 7.76 14.46 -9.57
CA LEU A 49 7.97 14.36 -8.11
C LEU A 49 8.65 13.03 -7.71
N LEU A 50 8.36 11.92 -8.39
CA LEU A 50 9.10 10.67 -8.26
C LEU A 50 10.58 10.85 -8.64
N HIS A 51 10.84 11.54 -9.75
CA HIS A 51 12.22 11.84 -10.17
C HIS A 51 12.94 12.72 -9.14
N GLU A 52 12.29 13.80 -8.69
CA GLU A 52 12.83 14.69 -7.65
C GLU A 52 13.18 13.91 -6.38
N MET A 53 12.27 13.07 -5.89
CA MET A 53 12.48 12.22 -4.71
C MET A 53 13.67 11.28 -4.92
N HIS A 54 13.74 10.57 -6.05
CA HIS A 54 14.82 9.64 -6.33
C HIS A 54 16.18 10.34 -6.43
N GLN A 55 16.25 11.50 -7.11
CA GLN A 55 17.47 12.30 -7.20
C GLN A 55 17.93 12.81 -5.83
N ALA A 56 17.00 13.14 -4.95
CA ALA A 56 17.32 13.59 -3.60
C ALA A 56 17.80 12.44 -2.70
N ILE A 57 17.19 11.25 -2.77
CA ILE A 57 17.47 10.13 -1.85
C ILE A 57 18.62 9.25 -2.34
N GLN A 58 18.76 9.05 -3.65
CA GLN A 58 19.87 8.33 -4.33
C GLN A 58 20.02 6.84 -3.94
N VAL A 59 18.91 6.18 -3.55
CA VAL A 59 18.84 4.72 -3.36
C VAL A 59 17.69 4.15 -4.18
N PRO A 60 17.64 2.83 -4.43
CA PRO A 60 16.52 2.21 -5.12
C PRO A 60 15.18 2.52 -4.43
N LEU A 61 14.19 2.91 -5.23
CA LEU A 61 12.84 3.23 -4.81
C LEU A 61 11.86 2.29 -5.50
N TYR A 62 11.16 1.51 -4.69
CA TYR A 62 10.12 0.57 -5.12
C TYR A 62 8.77 1.12 -4.72
N PHE A 63 7.82 1.19 -5.67
CA PHE A 63 6.55 1.83 -5.39
C PHE A 63 5.37 1.17 -6.11
N VAL A 64 4.20 1.38 -5.56
CA VAL A 64 2.89 1.20 -6.18
C VAL A 64 2.18 2.54 -6.23
N LEU A 65 1.08 2.64 -6.97
CA LEU A 65 0.25 3.85 -7.03
C LEU A 65 -0.95 3.73 -6.11
N GLY A 66 -1.43 4.88 -5.62
CA GLY A 66 -2.73 5.01 -4.99
C GLY A 66 -3.75 5.67 -5.93
N ASN A 67 -4.96 5.91 -5.43
CA ASN A 67 -6.01 6.53 -6.23
C ASN A 67 -5.70 7.99 -6.58
N HIS A 68 -5.05 8.75 -5.70
CA HIS A 68 -4.65 10.13 -5.99
C HIS A 68 -3.64 10.25 -7.14
N ASP A 69 -2.81 9.23 -7.34
CA ASP A 69 -1.83 9.21 -8.43
C ASP A 69 -2.48 9.17 -9.84
N PHE A 70 -3.80 8.93 -9.90
CA PHE A 70 -4.62 8.98 -11.11
C PHE A 70 -5.53 10.22 -11.21
N TYR A 71 -5.53 11.10 -10.20
CA TYR A 71 -6.33 12.31 -10.25
C TYR A 71 -5.88 13.21 -11.40
N TYR A 72 -6.86 13.71 -12.17
CA TYR A 72 -6.69 14.46 -13.42
C TYR A 72 -6.06 13.65 -14.56
N GLY A 73 -6.10 12.32 -14.46
CA GLY A 73 -5.60 11.36 -15.41
C GLY A 73 -6.59 10.22 -15.67
N SER A 74 -6.05 9.09 -16.12
CA SER A 74 -6.82 7.88 -16.46
C SER A 74 -6.00 6.63 -16.16
N ILE A 75 -6.59 5.61 -15.51
CA ILE A 75 -5.90 4.49 -14.91
C ILE A 75 -5.00 3.73 -15.89
N SER A 76 -5.57 3.22 -16.98
CA SER A 76 -4.81 2.37 -17.92
C SER A 76 -3.74 3.13 -18.72
N PRO A 77 -4.02 4.33 -19.27
CA PRO A 77 -3.00 5.13 -19.96
C PRO A 77 -1.87 5.56 -19.03
N ASP A 78 -2.17 5.99 -17.80
CA ASP A 78 -1.17 6.47 -16.86
C ASP A 78 -0.27 5.32 -16.36
N ARG A 79 -0.84 4.15 -16.07
CA ARG A 79 -0.06 2.93 -15.79
C ARG A 79 0.87 2.55 -16.95
N ALA A 80 0.39 2.61 -18.20
CA ALA A 80 1.19 2.29 -19.37
C ALA A 80 2.34 3.29 -19.56
N SER A 81 2.06 4.59 -19.41
CA SER A 81 3.04 5.66 -19.48
C SER A 81 4.09 5.52 -18.39
N LEU A 82 3.66 5.29 -17.14
CA LEU A 82 4.55 5.14 -16.00
C LEU A 82 5.42 3.89 -16.10
N LYS A 83 4.86 2.77 -16.58
CA LYS A 83 5.64 1.56 -16.89
C LYS A 83 6.80 1.88 -17.82
N HIS A 84 6.51 2.53 -18.94
CA HIS A 84 7.54 2.89 -19.94
C HIS A 84 8.58 3.85 -19.32
N TRP A 85 8.11 4.87 -18.60
CA TRP A 85 8.97 5.87 -17.99
C TRP A 85 9.85 5.25 -16.90
N SER A 86 9.30 4.45 -15.98
CA SER A 86 10.07 3.84 -14.88
C SER A 86 11.14 2.87 -15.36
N HIS A 87 10.87 2.10 -16.43
CA HIS A 87 11.89 1.24 -17.04
C HIS A 87 13.09 2.00 -17.59
N ALA A 88 12.93 3.27 -17.95
CA ALA A 88 14.01 4.13 -18.40
C ALA A 88 14.75 4.87 -17.27
N GLN A 89 14.31 4.67 -16.01
CA GLN A 89 14.87 5.32 -14.82
C GLN A 89 15.55 4.29 -13.91
N PRO A 90 16.88 4.11 -14.00
CA PRO A 90 17.58 3.20 -13.08
C PRO A 90 17.31 3.58 -11.61
N GLY A 91 16.97 2.59 -10.80
CA GLY A 91 16.67 2.78 -9.38
C GLY A 91 15.22 3.15 -9.06
N LEU A 92 14.34 3.35 -10.06
CA LEU A 92 12.91 3.51 -9.87
C LEU A 92 12.17 2.26 -10.38
N THR A 93 11.39 1.59 -9.53
CA THR A 93 10.68 0.37 -9.91
C THR A 93 9.20 0.46 -9.56
N TYR A 94 8.36 0.51 -10.58
CA TYR A 94 6.90 0.43 -10.48
C TYR A 94 6.47 -1.04 -10.41
N LEU A 95 6.07 -1.49 -9.21
CA LEU A 95 5.87 -2.92 -8.92
C LEU A 95 4.67 -3.54 -9.64
N SER A 96 3.62 -2.78 -9.94
CA SER A 96 2.46 -3.30 -10.67
C SER A 96 2.80 -3.79 -12.09
N THR A 97 4.04 -3.54 -12.56
CA THR A 97 4.48 -3.91 -13.91
C THR A 97 5.87 -4.53 -13.98
N SER A 98 6.60 -4.59 -12.87
CA SER A 98 8.01 -5.06 -12.85
C SER A 98 8.15 -6.57 -12.63
N GLY A 99 7.09 -7.25 -12.20
CA GLY A 99 7.19 -8.63 -11.74
C GLY A 99 7.76 -8.76 -10.32
N LEU A 100 8.43 -9.86 -10.05
CA LEU A 100 9.10 -10.16 -8.80
C LEU A 100 10.44 -9.40 -8.72
N VAL A 101 10.77 -8.88 -7.54
CA VAL A 101 12.08 -8.30 -7.23
C VAL A 101 12.74 -9.11 -6.11
N GLU A 102 13.97 -9.55 -6.32
CA GLU A 102 14.79 -10.13 -5.25
C GLU A 102 15.37 -9.01 -4.40
N LEU A 103 15.07 -8.99 -3.09
CA LEU A 103 15.69 -8.09 -2.12
C LEU A 103 16.91 -8.74 -1.47
N THR A 104 16.78 -10.02 -1.09
CA THR A 104 17.85 -10.85 -0.54
C THR A 104 17.66 -12.30 -1.03
N PRO A 105 18.64 -13.20 -0.85
CA PRO A 105 18.48 -14.61 -1.24
C PRO A 105 17.28 -15.32 -0.59
N THR A 106 16.67 -14.77 0.46
CA THR A 106 15.54 -15.37 1.18
C THR A 106 14.27 -14.55 1.12
N THR A 107 14.30 -13.31 0.59
CA THR A 107 13.19 -12.36 0.62
C THR A 107 12.95 -11.74 -0.74
N ALA A 108 11.72 -11.86 -1.22
CA ALA A 108 11.25 -11.21 -2.44
C ALA A 108 10.32 -10.04 -2.13
N LEU A 109 10.23 -9.12 -3.07
CA LEU A 109 9.29 -8.01 -3.08
C LEU A 109 8.36 -8.16 -4.29
N VAL A 110 7.06 -8.03 -4.04
CA VAL A 110 6.01 -7.94 -5.06
C VAL A 110 5.10 -6.77 -4.73
N GLY A 111 4.31 -6.30 -5.68
CA GLY A 111 3.34 -5.25 -5.36
C GLY A 111 2.40 -4.96 -6.51
N HIS A 112 1.24 -4.41 -6.16
CA HIS A 112 0.24 -3.89 -7.10
C HIS A 112 -0.49 -2.73 -6.44
N ASP A 113 -0.95 -1.76 -7.22
CA ASP A 113 -1.68 -0.58 -6.74
C ASP A 113 -2.86 -0.99 -5.83
N GLY A 114 -3.59 -2.03 -6.22
CA GLY A 114 -4.83 -2.41 -5.56
C GLY A 114 -5.95 -1.43 -5.91
N TRP A 115 -7.15 -1.69 -5.39
CA TRP A 115 -8.29 -0.75 -5.45
C TRP A 115 -9.37 -1.20 -4.49
N GLY A 116 -10.12 -0.27 -3.87
CA GLY A 116 -11.35 -0.62 -3.14
C GLY A 116 -12.36 -1.27 -4.07
N ASP A 117 -12.75 -2.53 -3.81
CA ASP A 117 -13.44 -3.36 -4.80
C ASP A 117 -14.97 -3.48 -4.61
N GLY A 118 -15.52 -2.74 -3.65
CA GLY A 118 -16.96 -2.70 -3.39
C GLY A 118 -17.54 -3.99 -2.82
N ARG A 119 -16.71 -4.95 -2.38
CA ARG A 119 -17.16 -6.25 -1.87
C ARG A 119 -17.33 -6.26 -0.36
N TYR A 120 -16.54 -5.48 0.38
CA TYR A 120 -16.75 -5.28 1.81
C TYR A 120 -17.77 -4.18 2.07
N GLY A 121 -18.43 -4.25 3.22
CA GLY A 121 -19.38 -3.24 3.67
C GLY A 121 -20.67 -3.23 2.83
N ASN A 122 -21.30 -2.07 2.73
CA ASN A 122 -22.59 -1.91 2.07
C ASN A 122 -22.58 -0.89 0.94
N TYR A 123 -21.98 -1.26 -0.20
CA TYR A 123 -21.84 -0.37 -1.34
C TYR A 123 -23.17 0.29 -1.75
N HIS A 124 -24.26 -0.48 -1.86
CA HIS A 124 -25.54 0.04 -2.40
C HIS A 124 -26.23 1.04 -1.48
N LEU A 125 -26.03 0.96 -0.17
CA LEU A 125 -26.62 1.87 0.81
C LEU A 125 -25.65 2.97 1.26
N SER A 126 -24.36 2.85 0.99
CA SER A 126 -23.36 3.82 1.37
C SER A 126 -23.66 5.20 0.78
N PRO A 127 -23.71 6.27 1.58
CA PRO A 127 -23.81 7.64 1.08
C PRO A 127 -22.46 8.19 0.58
N VAL A 128 -21.37 7.44 0.76
CA VAL A 128 -20.01 7.90 0.46
C VAL A 128 -19.82 8.06 -1.05
N ARG A 129 -19.21 9.16 -1.43
CA ARG A 129 -18.69 9.43 -2.77
C ARG A 129 -17.27 9.90 -2.61
N LEU A 130 -16.32 9.23 -3.26
CA LEU A 130 -14.93 9.66 -3.30
C LEU A 130 -14.71 10.64 -4.44
N SER A 131 -13.72 11.50 -4.27
CA SER A 131 -13.24 12.40 -5.33
C SER A 131 -12.76 11.64 -6.59
N ASP A 132 -12.42 10.36 -6.45
CA ASP A 132 -12.09 9.47 -7.56
C ASP A 132 -13.13 9.53 -8.69
N GLN A 133 -14.42 9.61 -8.34
CA GLN A 133 -15.52 9.62 -9.31
C GLN A 133 -15.61 10.91 -10.12
N GLU A 134 -14.99 11.98 -9.63
CA GLU A 134 -14.97 13.29 -10.28
C GLU A 134 -13.61 13.56 -10.95
N LEU A 135 -12.51 13.08 -10.32
CA LEU A 135 -11.16 13.46 -10.71
C LEU A 135 -10.44 12.43 -11.59
N ILE A 136 -10.92 11.19 -11.66
CA ILE A 136 -10.35 10.15 -12.53
C ILE A 136 -11.25 9.95 -13.73
N ALA A 137 -10.71 10.12 -14.94
CA ALA A 137 -11.49 10.05 -16.19
C ALA A 137 -12.27 8.72 -16.36
N ASP A 138 -11.72 7.63 -15.84
CA ASP A 138 -12.32 6.29 -15.90
C ASP A 138 -13.63 6.15 -15.12
N PHE A 139 -13.95 7.05 -14.19
CA PHE A 139 -15.16 7.03 -13.36
C PHE A 139 -16.15 8.14 -13.71
N GLN A 140 -15.73 9.13 -14.50
CA GLN A 140 -16.60 10.24 -14.90
C GLN A 140 -17.80 9.72 -15.70
N ASP A 141 -18.96 10.33 -15.50
CA ASP A 141 -20.23 10.00 -16.16
C ASP A 141 -20.73 8.57 -15.95
N LEU A 142 -20.14 7.80 -15.04
CA LEU A 142 -20.62 6.46 -14.70
C LEU A 142 -21.75 6.54 -13.67
N ASP A 143 -22.80 5.75 -13.90
CA ASP A 143 -23.78 5.47 -12.87
C ASP A 143 -23.19 4.57 -11.74
N ARG A 144 -23.89 4.47 -10.63
CA ARG A 144 -23.44 3.72 -9.45
C ARG A 144 -23.09 2.26 -9.76
N GLU A 145 -23.88 1.60 -10.62
CA GLU A 145 -23.65 0.21 -11.00
C GLU A 145 -22.43 0.06 -11.92
N ALA A 146 -22.21 1.01 -12.80
CA ALA A 146 -21.03 1.04 -13.66
C ALA A 146 -19.75 1.30 -12.85
N VAL A 147 -19.82 2.20 -11.84
CA VAL A 147 -18.73 2.40 -10.86
C VAL A 147 -18.43 1.08 -10.15
N LEU A 148 -19.43 0.39 -9.60
CA LEU A 148 -19.21 -0.89 -8.90
C LEU A 148 -18.55 -1.94 -9.80
N ARG A 149 -19.01 -2.06 -11.06
CA ARG A 149 -18.36 -2.97 -12.02
C ARG A 149 -16.90 -2.61 -12.26
N LYS A 150 -16.59 -1.31 -12.37
CA LYS A 150 -15.20 -0.84 -12.55
C LYS A 150 -14.35 -1.14 -11.32
N LEU A 151 -14.83 -0.85 -10.12
CA LEU A 151 -14.14 -1.15 -8.85
C LEU A 151 -13.82 -2.66 -8.75
N ARG A 152 -14.81 -3.51 -9.03
CA ARG A 152 -14.61 -4.97 -9.05
C ARG A 152 -13.56 -5.41 -10.06
N ALA A 153 -13.62 -4.87 -11.28
CA ALA A 153 -12.65 -5.21 -12.31
C ALA A 153 -11.21 -4.83 -11.91
N LEU A 154 -11.02 -3.67 -11.26
CA LEU A 154 -9.71 -3.24 -10.76
C LEU A 154 -9.23 -4.12 -9.59
N GLY A 155 -10.13 -4.50 -8.69
CA GLY A 155 -9.80 -5.44 -7.61
C GLY A 155 -9.45 -6.83 -8.12
N ASP A 156 -10.18 -7.36 -9.11
CA ASP A 156 -9.91 -8.66 -9.74
C ASP A 156 -8.58 -8.65 -10.53
N GLU A 157 -8.27 -7.55 -11.22
CA GLU A 157 -6.98 -7.36 -11.89
C GLU A 157 -5.82 -7.43 -10.90
N ALA A 158 -5.92 -6.69 -9.79
CA ALA A 158 -4.92 -6.69 -8.72
C ALA A 158 -4.75 -8.09 -8.10
N ALA A 159 -5.87 -8.76 -7.82
CA ALA A 159 -5.88 -10.11 -7.27
C ALA A 159 -5.21 -11.13 -8.20
N CYS A 160 -5.53 -11.09 -9.48
CA CYS A 160 -4.94 -11.97 -10.50
C CYS A 160 -3.42 -11.74 -10.59
N TYR A 161 -2.97 -10.50 -10.70
CA TYR A 161 -1.55 -10.16 -10.75
C TYR A 161 -0.81 -10.63 -9.50
N LEU A 162 -1.32 -10.31 -8.31
CA LEU A 162 -0.68 -10.67 -7.06
C LEU A 162 -0.67 -12.19 -6.83
N ARG A 163 -1.71 -12.94 -7.28
CA ARG A 163 -1.71 -14.39 -7.21
C ARG A 163 -0.50 -14.98 -7.93
N ASP A 164 -0.29 -14.57 -9.18
CA ASP A 164 0.82 -15.06 -10.01
C ASP A 164 2.17 -14.70 -9.38
N ARG A 165 2.33 -13.46 -8.89
CA ARG A 165 3.59 -12.99 -8.30
C ARG A 165 3.90 -13.64 -6.95
N LEU A 166 2.90 -13.87 -6.12
CA LEU A 166 3.06 -14.54 -4.82
C LEU A 166 3.39 -16.02 -5.00
N ASP A 167 2.76 -16.71 -5.95
CA ASP A 167 3.07 -18.12 -6.26
C ASP A 167 4.51 -18.26 -6.78
N GLU A 168 4.94 -17.36 -7.68
CA GLU A 168 6.31 -17.30 -8.18
C GLU A 168 7.29 -17.04 -7.03
N ALA A 169 7.02 -16.04 -6.21
CA ALA A 169 7.88 -15.64 -5.09
C ALA A 169 8.05 -16.78 -4.07
N LEU A 170 6.95 -17.36 -3.60
CA LEU A 170 6.99 -18.39 -2.57
C LEU A 170 7.41 -19.78 -3.10
N SER A 171 7.64 -19.93 -4.40
CA SER A 171 8.32 -21.09 -4.97
C SER A 171 9.83 -21.06 -4.73
N SER A 172 10.42 -19.90 -4.56
CA SER A 172 11.88 -19.68 -4.50
C SER A 172 12.35 -18.96 -3.22
N TYR A 173 11.48 -18.17 -2.58
CA TYR A 173 11.80 -17.37 -1.39
C TYR A 173 10.93 -17.80 -0.20
N GLN A 174 11.52 -17.72 0.99
CA GLN A 174 10.81 -18.03 2.24
C GLN A 174 9.97 -16.84 2.75
N ARG A 175 10.28 -15.63 2.29
CA ARG A 175 9.70 -14.39 2.77
C ARG A 175 9.30 -13.51 1.61
N VAL A 176 8.14 -12.89 1.71
CA VAL A 176 7.63 -11.96 0.70
C VAL A 176 7.14 -10.70 1.39
N ILE A 177 7.62 -9.55 0.92
CA ILE A 177 6.97 -8.28 1.18
C ILE A 177 6.05 -7.98 0.00
N CYS A 178 4.80 -7.66 0.29
CA CYS A 178 3.80 -7.28 -0.70
C CYS A 178 3.41 -5.81 -0.47
N LEU A 179 3.67 -4.94 -1.44
CA LEU A 179 3.20 -3.57 -1.40
C LEU A 179 1.85 -3.46 -2.10
N THR A 180 0.89 -2.83 -1.45
CA THR A 180 -0.37 -2.41 -2.09
C THR A 180 -0.79 -1.08 -1.48
N HIS A 181 -1.55 -0.25 -2.22
CA HIS A 181 -2.04 0.98 -1.64
C HIS A 181 -3.25 0.71 -0.75
N VAL A 182 -4.27 0.06 -1.30
CA VAL A 182 -5.52 -0.21 -0.59
C VAL A 182 -5.38 -1.43 0.33
N PRO A 183 -5.82 -1.36 1.61
CA PRO A 183 -5.82 -2.49 2.52
C PRO A 183 -6.54 -3.72 1.93
N PRO A 184 -5.95 -4.93 2.00
CA PRO A 184 -6.57 -6.13 1.44
C PRO A 184 -7.66 -6.75 2.33
N PHE A 185 -7.84 -6.24 3.54
CA PHE A 185 -8.79 -6.77 4.52
C PHE A 185 -9.49 -5.64 5.27
N LYS A 186 -10.76 -5.86 5.61
CA LYS A 186 -11.51 -4.90 6.44
C LYS A 186 -10.86 -4.71 7.82
N GLU A 187 -10.22 -5.76 8.36
CA GLU A 187 -9.49 -5.74 9.63
C GLU A 187 -8.23 -4.85 9.56
N ALA A 188 -7.71 -4.57 8.38
CA ALA A 188 -6.59 -3.66 8.14
C ALA A 188 -7.04 -2.24 7.76
N CYS A 189 -8.35 -2.02 7.61
CA CYS A 189 -8.94 -0.73 7.26
C CYS A 189 -9.23 0.06 8.55
N TRP A 190 -8.24 0.82 9.00
CA TRP A 190 -8.29 1.54 10.27
C TRP A 190 -8.90 2.94 10.14
N TYR A 191 -9.63 3.37 11.17
CA TYR A 191 -10.10 4.74 11.36
C TYR A 191 -10.15 5.06 12.86
N GLN A 192 -9.34 6.03 13.33
CA GLN A 192 -9.25 6.44 14.73
C GLN A 192 -9.12 5.27 15.73
N GLY A 193 -8.23 4.31 15.42
CA GLY A 193 -7.98 3.14 16.26
C GLY A 193 -9.08 2.08 16.25
N LYS A 194 -10.03 2.16 15.31
CA LYS A 194 -11.10 1.18 15.10
C LYS A 194 -11.11 0.75 13.63
N MET A 195 -11.75 -0.36 13.36
CA MET A 195 -12.03 -0.80 11.99
C MET A 195 -13.03 0.18 11.32
N GLY A 196 -12.83 0.46 10.03
CA GLY A 196 -13.72 1.27 9.21
C GLY A 196 -15.15 0.72 9.22
N ASN A 197 -16.13 1.60 9.07
CA ASN A 197 -17.55 1.20 9.03
C ASN A 197 -17.98 0.74 7.63
N ASP A 198 -19.15 0.09 7.56
CA ASP A 198 -19.68 -0.50 6.32
C ASP A 198 -19.95 0.50 5.19
N ASP A 199 -20.05 1.80 5.47
CA ASP A 199 -20.22 2.83 4.44
C ASP A 199 -18.91 3.12 3.68
N TRP A 200 -17.77 3.06 4.38
CA TRP A 200 -16.44 3.36 3.83
C TRP A 200 -15.72 2.13 3.27
N LEU A 201 -15.93 0.96 3.88
CA LEU A 201 -15.26 -0.29 3.50
C LEU A 201 -15.33 -0.63 2.00
N PRO A 202 -16.44 -0.33 1.26
CA PRO A 202 -16.50 -0.62 -0.17
C PRO A 202 -15.38 0.05 -1.01
N TYR A 203 -14.91 1.18 -0.53
CA TYR A 203 -13.92 2.02 -1.22
C TYR A 203 -12.52 1.88 -0.62
N PHE A 204 -12.42 1.42 0.63
CA PHE A 204 -11.18 1.43 1.42
C PHE A 204 -10.58 0.05 1.66
N ALA A 205 -11.16 -1.02 1.12
CA ALA A 205 -10.62 -2.36 1.23
C ALA A 205 -10.83 -3.17 -0.06
N CYS A 206 -9.88 -4.06 -0.36
CA CYS A 206 -9.91 -4.94 -1.53
C CYS A 206 -10.06 -6.40 -1.11
N GLN A 207 -11.28 -6.92 -1.10
CA GLN A 207 -11.56 -8.30 -0.71
C GLN A 207 -10.89 -9.31 -1.66
N ALA A 208 -10.89 -9.05 -2.96
CA ALA A 208 -10.31 -9.96 -3.94
C ALA A 208 -8.82 -10.22 -3.68
N VAL A 209 -8.05 -9.17 -3.36
CA VAL A 209 -6.62 -9.31 -2.97
C VAL A 209 -6.50 -10.04 -1.64
N GLY A 210 -7.36 -9.74 -0.67
CA GLY A 210 -7.37 -10.41 0.63
C GLY A 210 -7.58 -11.92 0.51
N GLU A 211 -8.52 -12.35 -0.33
CA GLU A 211 -8.78 -13.77 -0.59
C GLU A 211 -7.57 -14.47 -1.22
N VAL A 212 -6.87 -13.82 -2.14
CA VAL A 212 -5.61 -14.34 -2.72
C VAL A 212 -4.56 -14.52 -1.65
N LEU A 213 -4.31 -13.51 -0.82
CA LEU A 213 -3.31 -13.56 0.26
C LEU A 213 -3.62 -14.67 1.27
N LEU A 214 -4.88 -14.83 1.67
CA LEU A 214 -5.31 -15.92 2.56
C LEU A 214 -5.10 -17.28 1.93
N ASN A 215 -5.46 -17.46 0.66
CA ASN A 215 -5.31 -18.74 -0.03
C ASN A 215 -3.84 -19.12 -0.17
N VAL A 216 -3.00 -18.20 -0.67
CA VAL A 216 -1.55 -18.42 -0.80
C VAL A 216 -0.92 -18.73 0.56
N SER A 217 -1.29 -18.00 1.63
CA SER A 217 -0.74 -18.26 2.97
C SER A 217 -1.12 -19.65 3.54
N ARG A 218 -2.29 -20.20 3.13
CA ARG A 218 -2.70 -21.58 3.47
C ARG A 218 -1.95 -22.63 2.66
N GLU A 219 -1.79 -22.39 1.37
CA GLU A 219 -1.13 -23.29 0.42
C GLU A 219 0.40 -23.36 0.66
N ARG A 220 0.98 -22.30 1.23
CA ARG A 220 2.42 -22.14 1.50
C ARG A 220 2.69 -21.88 3.00
N PRO A 221 2.41 -22.83 3.90
CA PRO A 221 2.51 -22.59 5.35
C PRO A 221 3.94 -22.30 5.84
N GLY A 222 4.97 -22.69 5.10
CA GLY A 222 6.37 -22.36 5.38
C GLY A 222 6.84 -21.00 4.84
N GLY A 223 6.02 -20.35 4.02
CA GLY A 223 6.30 -19.02 3.49
C GLY A 223 5.68 -17.93 4.36
N HIS A 224 6.35 -16.79 4.54
CA HIS A 224 5.87 -15.66 5.32
C HIS A 224 5.58 -14.47 4.42
N ILE A 225 4.40 -13.87 4.57
CA ILE A 225 3.95 -12.70 3.81
C ILE A 225 3.72 -11.53 4.77
N ILE A 226 4.36 -10.40 4.50
CA ILE A 226 4.06 -9.12 5.13
C ILE A 226 3.55 -8.17 4.06
N VAL A 227 2.36 -7.61 4.30
CA VAL A 227 1.75 -6.62 3.42
C VAL A 227 1.93 -5.24 4.04
N LEU A 228 2.42 -4.29 3.25
CA LEU A 228 2.47 -2.87 3.61
C LEU A 228 1.45 -2.13 2.75
N CYS A 229 0.60 -1.32 3.38
CA CYS A 229 -0.45 -0.56 2.69
C CYS A 229 -0.72 0.80 3.36
N GLY A 230 -1.51 1.65 2.69
CA GLY A 230 -1.86 3.00 3.13
C GLY A 230 -3.36 3.29 3.01
N HIS A 231 -3.72 4.36 2.27
CA HIS A 231 -5.07 4.75 1.85
C HIS A 231 -6.02 5.23 2.96
N THR A 232 -6.02 4.60 4.11
CA THR A 232 -6.94 4.95 5.21
C THR A 232 -6.47 6.12 6.04
N HIS A 233 -5.22 6.55 5.87
CA HIS A 233 -4.52 7.57 6.65
C HIS A 233 -4.45 7.28 8.16
N HIS A 234 -4.77 6.06 8.60
CA HIS A 234 -4.73 5.64 9.99
C HIS A 234 -3.92 4.35 10.15
N ALA A 235 -2.90 4.41 10.98
CA ALA A 235 -2.00 3.28 11.21
C ALA A 235 -2.67 2.13 11.96
N GLY A 236 -2.25 0.92 11.65
CA GLY A 236 -2.64 -0.28 12.39
C GLY A 236 -1.94 -1.52 11.87
N VAL A 237 -1.96 -2.55 12.68
CA VAL A 237 -1.35 -3.85 12.37
C VAL A 237 -2.36 -4.95 12.65
N VAL A 238 -2.47 -5.90 11.74
CA VAL A 238 -3.30 -7.09 11.95
C VAL A 238 -2.55 -8.36 11.52
N GLN A 239 -2.60 -9.38 12.38
CA GLN A 239 -2.12 -10.72 12.09
C GLN A 239 -3.30 -11.57 11.65
N LEU A 240 -3.40 -11.89 10.36
CA LEU A 240 -4.52 -12.67 9.79
C LEU A 240 -4.28 -14.18 9.96
N ARG A 241 -3.03 -14.58 9.86
CA ARG A 241 -2.55 -15.96 10.03
C ARG A 241 -1.12 -15.92 10.60
N PRO A 242 -0.60 -17.01 11.18
CA PRO A 242 0.77 -17.03 11.69
C PRO A 242 1.82 -16.57 10.67
N ASN A 243 1.54 -16.75 9.38
CA ASN A 243 2.44 -16.41 8.27
C ASN A 243 1.91 -15.30 7.36
N LEU A 244 0.87 -14.56 7.79
CA LEU A 244 0.31 -13.42 7.04
C LEU A 244 0.00 -12.25 7.96
N ARG A 245 0.75 -11.17 7.82
CA ARG A 245 0.62 -9.93 8.58
C ARG A 245 0.37 -8.76 7.63
N VAL A 246 -0.49 -7.82 8.03
CA VAL A 246 -0.74 -6.57 7.30
C VAL A 246 -0.42 -5.40 8.21
N ILE A 247 0.31 -4.43 7.67
CA ILE A 247 0.68 -3.18 8.34
C ILE A 247 0.13 -2.03 7.47
N THR A 248 -0.76 -1.23 8.04
CA THR A 248 -1.33 -0.05 7.41
C THR A 248 -0.66 1.19 7.96
N GLY A 249 -0.21 2.07 7.09
CA GLY A 249 0.41 3.34 7.48
C GLY A 249 -0.61 4.43 7.78
N SER A 250 -0.12 5.53 8.37
CA SER A 250 -0.89 6.76 8.61
C SER A 250 -0.42 7.89 7.74
N ALA A 251 -1.28 8.87 7.50
CA ALA A 251 -0.92 10.06 6.75
C ALA A 251 -1.66 11.32 7.21
N GLU A 252 -1.06 12.46 6.92
CA GLU A 252 -1.68 13.77 7.05
C GLU A 252 -1.30 14.61 5.83
N TYR A 253 -2.29 15.21 5.17
CA TYR A 253 -2.06 16.05 4.00
C TYR A 253 -1.12 17.22 4.34
N GLY A 254 -0.10 17.41 3.51
CA GLY A 254 0.90 18.46 3.69
C GLY A 254 1.96 18.18 4.78
N ALA A 255 1.92 17.01 5.42
CA ALA A 255 2.87 16.60 6.46
C ALA A 255 3.33 15.13 6.26
N PRO A 256 3.99 14.79 5.12
CA PRO A 256 4.44 13.43 4.87
C PRO A 256 5.41 12.95 5.94
N CYS A 257 5.29 11.68 6.31
CA CYS A 257 6.15 11.08 7.31
C CYS A 257 6.67 9.71 6.88
N ILE A 258 7.78 9.32 7.48
CA ILE A 258 8.28 7.94 7.43
C ILE A 258 7.36 7.12 8.33
N GLN A 259 6.80 6.01 7.80
CA GLN A 259 5.98 5.10 8.60
C GLN A 259 6.86 4.26 9.52
N GLU A 260 7.90 3.70 8.94
CA GLU A 260 8.85 2.86 9.66
C GLU A 260 10.21 2.84 8.96
N SER A 261 11.28 2.71 9.76
CA SER A 261 12.63 2.40 9.29
C SER A 261 13.08 1.13 9.99
N PHE A 262 13.25 0.04 9.23
CA PHE A 262 13.50 -1.27 9.80
C PHE A 262 14.62 -2.01 9.08
N ASP A 263 15.26 -2.94 9.79
CA ASP A 263 16.05 -3.98 9.13
C ASP A 263 15.12 -5.08 8.61
N LEU A 264 15.34 -5.47 7.35
CA LEU A 264 14.49 -6.42 6.65
C LEU A 264 14.37 -7.78 7.39
N GLU A 265 15.44 -8.22 8.05
CA GLU A 265 15.42 -9.48 8.82
C GLU A 265 14.64 -9.34 10.13
N GLU A 266 14.73 -8.16 10.78
CA GLU A 266 14.04 -7.89 12.04
C GLU A 266 12.52 -7.83 11.85
N LEU A 267 12.05 -7.29 10.73
CA LEU A 267 10.62 -7.21 10.42
C LEU A 267 9.93 -8.58 10.49
N PHE A 268 10.58 -9.61 9.93
CA PHE A 268 10.06 -10.99 9.97
C PHE A 268 10.29 -11.70 11.31
N THR A 269 11.28 -11.28 12.09
CA THR A 269 11.55 -11.85 13.42
C THR A 269 10.56 -11.34 14.45
N GLN A 270 10.21 -10.07 14.40
CA GLN A 270 9.17 -9.49 15.27
C GLN A 270 7.79 -10.12 15.02
N ALA A 271 7.48 -10.50 13.77
CA ALA A 271 6.27 -11.25 13.46
C ALA A 271 6.20 -12.61 14.18
N ARG A 272 7.33 -13.30 14.36
CA ARG A 272 7.42 -14.57 15.10
C ARG A 272 7.26 -14.45 16.61
N LEU A 273 7.63 -13.32 17.22
CA LEU A 273 7.52 -13.11 18.67
C LEU A 273 6.05 -12.96 19.13
N VAL A 274 5.15 -12.57 18.24
CA VAL A 274 3.71 -12.54 18.52
C VAL A 274 3.14 -13.97 18.60
N GLU A 275 3.67 -14.92 17.82
CA GLU A 275 3.25 -16.34 17.84
C GLU A 275 3.53 -17.04 19.19
N GLY A 276 4.56 -16.63 19.93
CA GLY A 276 4.97 -17.27 21.19
C GLY A 276 4.13 -16.88 22.42
N ARG A 277 3.14 -16.00 22.29
CA ARG A 277 2.30 -15.52 23.40
C ARG A 277 0.82 -15.92 23.33
N GLU A 278 0.40 -16.61 22.28
CA GLU A 278 -1.00 -17.00 22.09
C GLU A 278 -1.20 -18.52 22.25
N GLY A 279 -1.48 -18.94 23.45
CA GLY A 279 -2.31 -20.10 23.73
C GLY A 279 -3.69 -19.59 24.17
N GLU A 280 -4.56 -19.22 23.22
CA GLU A 280 -6.02 -19.16 23.33
C GLU A 280 -6.56 -18.19 22.27
N GLY A 281 -7.48 -18.68 21.43
CA GLY A 281 -7.94 -18.04 20.19
C GLY A 281 -8.57 -16.64 20.38
N GLY A 282 -7.93 -15.65 19.80
CA GLY A 282 -8.45 -14.29 19.68
C GLY A 282 -7.60 -13.50 18.70
N LEU A 283 -8.24 -12.71 17.82
CA LEU A 283 -7.56 -11.72 16.98
C LEU A 283 -6.79 -10.74 17.88
N SER A 284 -5.46 -10.75 17.85
CA SER A 284 -4.67 -9.77 18.60
C SER A 284 -4.53 -8.49 17.81
N VAL A 285 -5.11 -7.42 18.33
CA VAL A 285 -4.91 -6.04 17.86
C VAL A 285 -3.77 -5.44 18.70
N VAL A 286 -2.63 -5.18 18.07
CA VAL A 286 -1.52 -4.47 18.70
C VAL A 286 -1.69 -2.97 18.41
N THR A 287 -2.07 -2.18 19.41
CA THR A 287 -2.06 -0.72 19.36
C THR A 287 -0.68 -0.20 19.73
N ASP A 288 -0.16 0.75 18.95
CA ASP A 288 1.12 1.42 19.23
C ASP A 288 1.04 2.23 20.53
N ALA A 289 2.16 2.23 21.28
CA ALA A 289 2.28 2.81 22.61
C ALA A 289 2.64 4.32 22.61
N SER A 290 2.31 5.09 21.57
CA SER A 290 2.49 6.54 21.57
C SER A 290 1.15 7.27 21.73
N GLY A 291 0.69 7.39 22.98
CA GLY A 291 -0.50 8.14 23.36
C GLY A 291 -0.37 9.65 23.11
N ARG A 292 -0.55 10.12 21.89
CA ARG A 292 -0.85 11.52 21.58
C ARG A 292 -2.14 11.60 20.75
N GLN A 293 -3.15 12.22 21.33
CA GLN A 293 -4.39 12.55 20.60
C GLN A 293 -4.12 13.76 19.68
N PRO A 294 -4.42 13.67 18.38
CA PRO A 294 -4.56 14.85 17.53
C PRO A 294 -5.94 15.47 17.75
N GLY A 295 -5.96 16.81 17.86
CA GLY A 295 -7.19 17.58 17.96
C GLY A 295 -8.02 17.54 16.65
N PRO A 296 -9.29 17.97 16.70
CA PRO A 296 -10.21 17.83 15.58
C PRO A 296 -9.78 18.72 14.40
N ALA A 297 -9.65 18.09 13.23
CA ALA A 297 -9.53 18.81 11.96
C ALA A 297 -10.88 19.45 11.62
N LYS A 298 -10.85 20.77 11.31
CA LYS A 298 -11.94 21.54 10.74
C LYS A 298 -11.99 21.35 9.23
#